data_0353a61444cb0055b1f2e62a68e79a75
#
_entry.id   0353a61444cb0055b1f2e62a68e79a75
#
_cell.length_a   1.000
_cell.length_b   1.000
_cell.length_c   1.000
_cell.angle_alpha   90.00
_cell.angle_beta   90.00
_cell.angle_gamma   90.00
#
_symmetry.space_group_name_H-M   'P 1'
#
loop_
_entity.id
_entity.type
_entity.pdbx_description
1 polymer ?
#
loop_
_entity_poly.entity_id
_entity_poly.type
_entity_poly.pdbx_seq_one_letter_code
_entity_poly.pdbx_strand_id
1 'polypeptide(L)'
;HVGSDGDPFASLVYRYFIKQAKIFPHVRFSIQTNGLLIKKMHQRHEDMFKKLDVLNISIDGSSKKTYENLRRGGDYDKIIENLEFVAKIKSKYNFKFIIHFVVQTENYKEMPAIIELAKKYYADNVWLNKINNWNTHDNFENKNIMNPAHEEYKEYINVLTQVKEKIKKCSNRFIEIPTLDNV
;
A
#
# COMPACT_ATOMS: atom_id res chain seq x y z
N HIS A 1 3.06 -14.93 -4.62
CA HIS A 1 3.27 -13.58 -4.08
C HIS A 1 4.73 -13.17 -4.25
N VAL A 2 4.98 -11.90 -4.58
CA VAL A 2 6.32 -11.37 -4.84
C VAL A 2 6.42 -9.99 -4.15
N GLY A 3 7.50 -9.76 -3.35
CA GLY A 3 7.80 -8.43 -2.80
C GLY A 3 7.68 -8.26 -1.29
N SER A 4 7.84 -9.33 -0.49
CA SER A 4 7.90 -9.22 0.98
C SER A 4 9.23 -8.64 1.49
N ASP A 5 10.35 -9.00 0.84
CA ASP A 5 11.72 -8.68 1.30
C ASP A 5 12.43 -7.72 0.34
N GLY A 6 11.81 -6.61 0.04
CA GLY A 6 12.31 -5.58 -0.86
C GLY A 6 11.43 -5.35 -2.08
N ASP A 7 11.70 -4.29 -2.83
CA ASP A 7 10.88 -3.95 -3.99
C ASP A 7 11.17 -4.88 -5.18
N PRO A 8 10.17 -5.63 -5.68
CA PRO A 8 10.36 -6.59 -6.76
C PRO A 8 10.76 -5.95 -8.08
N PHE A 9 10.38 -4.71 -8.30
CA PHE A 9 10.73 -4.00 -9.53
C PHE A 9 12.16 -3.43 -9.50
N ALA A 10 12.75 -3.28 -8.32
CA ALA A 10 14.15 -2.92 -8.15
C ALA A 10 15.08 -4.14 -8.17
N SER A 11 14.60 -5.30 -7.72
CA SER A 11 15.39 -6.53 -7.61
C SER A 11 15.70 -7.16 -8.97
N LEU A 12 16.96 -7.52 -9.21
CA LEU A 12 17.38 -8.26 -10.42
C LEU A 12 16.76 -9.66 -10.48
N VAL A 13 16.70 -10.34 -9.33
CA VAL A 13 16.15 -11.69 -9.20
C VAL A 13 14.65 -11.69 -9.55
N TYR A 14 13.88 -10.81 -8.94
CA TYR A 14 12.44 -10.74 -9.23
C TYR A 14 12.16 -10.33 -10.67
N ARG A 15 12.96 -9.43 -11.24
CA ARG A 15 12.83 -9.08 -12.66
C ARG A 15 13.13 -10.26 -13.58
N TYR A 16 14.04 -11.14 -13.19
CA TYR A 16 14.27 -12.40 -13.92
C TYR A 16 13.03 -13.28 -13.90
N PHE A 17 12.44 -13.54 -12.71
CA PHE A 17 11.19 -14.30 -12.59
C PHE A 17 10.04 -13.69 -13.40
N ILE A 18 9.89 -12.38 -13.37
CA ILE A 18 8.86 -11.66 -14.16
C ILE A 18 9.04 -11.92 -15.66
N LYS A 19 10.28 -11.93 -16.15
CA LYS A 19 10.57 -12.27 -17.57
C LYS A 19 10.15 -13.70 -17.92
N GLN A 20 10.27 -14.64 -16.98
CA GLN A 20 9.88 -16.03 -17.18
C GLN A 20 8.36 -16.24 -17.18
N ALA A 21 7.56 -15.23 -16.81
CA ALA A 21 6.11 -15.31 -16.83
C ALA A 21 5.52 -15.78 -18.16
N LYS A 22 6.20 -15.52 -19.27
CA LYS A 22 5.78 -15.95 -20.61
C LYS A 22 5.79 -17.47 -20.77
N ILE A 23 6.72 -18.15 -20.09
CA ILE A 23 6.93 -19.60 -20.20
C ILE A 23 5.86 -20.37 -19.42
N PHE A 24 5.26 -19.74 -18.39
CA PHE A 24 4.29 -20.37 -17.52
C PHE A 24 2.89 -19.76 -17.72
N PRO A 25 2.08 -20.26 -18.66
CA PRO A 25 0.80 -19.64 -19.04
C PRO A 25 -0.20 -19.56 -17.89
N HIS A 26 -0.16 -20.48 -16.93
CA HIS A 26 -1.09 -20.56 -15.81
C HIS A 26 -0.65 -19.79 -14.57
N VAL A 27 0.57 -19.22 -14.55
CA VAL A 27 1.07 -18.44 -13.41
C VAL A 27 0.45 -17.05 -13.42
N ARG A 28 -0.10 -16.65 -12.27
CA ARG A 28 -0.59 -15.31 -12.01
C ARG A 28 0.22 -14.69 -10.87
N PHE A 29 0.29 -13.36 -10.85
CA PHE A 29 1.11 -12.62 -9.89
C PHE A 29 0.27 -11.83 -8.90
N SER A 30 0.65 -11.93 -7.61
CA SER A 30 0.34 -10.94 -6.60
C SER A 30 1.63 -10.20 -6.27
N ILE A 31 1.69 -8.90 -6.52
CA ILE A 31 2.90 -8.09 -6.39
C ILE A 31 2.69 -7.03 -5.32
N GLN A 32 3.63 -6.93 -4.38
CA GLN A 32 3.73 -5.82 -3.45
C GLN A 32 4.96 -4.97 -3.79
N THR A 33 4.77 -3.66 -3.97
CA THR A 33 5.82 -2.73 -4.41
C THR A 33 5.67 -1.37 -3.73
N ASN A 34 6.76 -0.58 -3.69
CA ASN A 34 6.70 0.83 -3.31
C ASN A 34 6.06 1.71 -4.40
N GLY A 35 5.80 1.17 -5.57
CA GLY A 35 5.07 1.83 -6.65
C GLY A 35 5.89 2.76 -7.54
N LEU A 36 7.13 3.10 -7.19
CA LEU A 36 7.92 4.12 -7.91
C LEU A 36 8.35 3.70 -9.32
N LEU A 37 8.40 2.39 -9.61
CA LEU A 37 8.88 1.85 -10.86
C LEU A 37 7.77 1.29 -11.78
N ILE A 38 6.50 1.43 -11.43
CA ILE A 38 5.39 0.77 -12.13
C ILE A 38 5.34 1.13 -13.61
N LYS A 39 5.37 2.42 -13.98
CA LYS A 39 5.34 2.85 -15.39
C LYS A 39 6.52 2.27 -16.19
N LYS A 40 7.72 2.32 -15.61
CA LYS A 40 8.92 1.77 -16.24
C LYS A 40 8.83 0.26 -16.43
N MET A 41 8.27 -0.45 -15.44
CA MET A 41 8.07 -1.90 -15.53
C MET A 41 6.99 -2.26 -16.55
N HIS A 42 5.90 -1.51 -16.61
CA HIS A 42 4.88 -1.71 -17.64
C HIS A 42 5.44 -1.55 -19.05
N GLN A 43 6.22 -0.50 -19.32
CA GLN A 43 6.86 -0.29 -20.61
C GLN A 43 7.78 -1.43 -21.03
N ARG A 44 8.45 -2.08 -20.07
CA ARG A 44 9.43 -3.15 -20.35
C ARG A 44 8.83 -4.56 -20.33
N HIS A 45 7.77 -4.76 -19.59
CA HIS A 45 7.20 -6.07 -19.26
C HIS A 45 5.68 -6.04 -19.23
N GLU A 46 5.05 -5.52 -20.28
CA GLU A 46 3.59 -5.41 -20.38
C GLU A 46 2.88 -6.77 -20.17
N ASP A 47 3.48 -7.86 -20.66
CA ASP A 47 2.91 -9.21 -20.52
C ASP A 47 2.76 -9.66 -19.06
N MET A 48 3.60 -9.14 -18.15
CA MET A 48 3.43 -9.40 -16.71
C MET A 48 2.12 -8.80 -16.20
N PHE A 49 1.73 -7.60 -16.65
CA PHE A 49 0.50 -6.94 -16.21
C PHE A 49 -0.75 -7.69 -16.70
N LYS A 50 -0.67 -8.41 -17.83
CA LYS A 50 -1.74 -9.31 -18.29
C LYS A 50 -1.96 -10.50 -17.34
N LYS A 51 -0.96 -10.85 -16.53
CA LYS A 51 -0.98 -11.95 -15.55
C LYS A 51 -1.05 -11.49 -14.11
N LEU A 52 -1.30 -10.22 -13.90
CA LEU A 52 -1.43 -9.66 -12.58
C LEU A 52 -2.82 -9.96 -12.01
N ASP A 53 -2.89 -10.55 -10.80
CA ASP A 53 -4.13 -10.69 -10.05
C ASP A 53 -4.29 -9.56 -9.06
N VAL A 54 -3.20 -9.23 -8.35
CA VAL A 54 -3.21 -8.21 -7.29
C VAL A 54 -1.96 -7.36 -7.39
N LEU A 55 -2.15 -6.05 -7.36
CA LEU A 55 -1.10 -5.05 -7.20
C LEU A 55 -1.30 -4.33 -5.87
N ASN A 56 -0.42 -4.62 -4.91
CA ASN A 56 -0.34 -3.91 -3.64
C ASN A 56 0.70 -2.79 -3.75
N ILE A 57 0.29 -1.56 -3.52
CA ILE A 57 1.19 -0.42 -3.48
C ILE A 57 1.28 0.10 -2.06
N SER A 58 2.50 0.11 -1.52
CA SER A 58 2.74 0.57 -0.16
C SER A 58 2.88 2.09 -0.13
N ILE A 59 1.95 2.77 0.56
CA ILE A 59 1.90 4.23 0.67
C ILE A 59 1.62 4.59 2.13
N ASP A 60 2.63 5.09 2.86
CA ASP A 60 2.53 5.36 4.29
C ASP A 60 2.31 6.86 4.60
N GLY A 61 1.82 7.62 3.65
CA GLY A 61 1.44 9.01 3.82
C GLY A 61 0.54 9.51 2.69
N SER A 62 -0.47 10.28 3.02
CA SER A 62 -1.35 10.94 2.06
C SER A 62 -0.86 12.33 1.65
N SER A 63 0.10 12.87 2.39
CA SER A 63 0.81 14.12 2.11
C SER A 63 2.25 13.85 1.70
N LYS A 64 2.81 14.78 0.90
CA LYS A 64 4.23 14.72 0.49
C LYS A 64 5.16 14.64 1.69
N LYS A 65 4.93 15.50 2.69
CA LYS A 65 5.75 15.57 3.90
C LYS A 65 5.78 14.22 4.64
N THR A 66 4.63 13.63 4.90
CA THR A 66 4.54 12.38 5.65
C THR A 66 5.09 11.20 4.84
N TYR A 67 4.73 11.12 3.55
CA TYR A 67 5.19 10.04 2.69
C TYR A 67 6.72 10.01 2.57
N GLU A 68 7.36 11.15 2.26
CA GLU A 68 8.81 11.23 2.05
C GLU A 68 9.59 11.08 3.37
N ASN A 69 8.99 11.48 4.50
CA ASN A 69 9.58 11.24 5.82
C ASN A 69 9.63 9.76 6.20
N LEU A 70 8.54 9.03 5.93
CA LEU A 70 8.41 7.62 6.33
C LEU A 70 9.05 6.64 5.34
N ARG A 71 9.11 7.00 4.08
CA ARG A 71 9.68 6.15 3.02
C ARG A 71 10.97 6.73 2.48
N ARG A 72 12.11 6.22 2.98
CA ARG A 72 13.44 6.65 2.52
C ARG A 72 13.56 6.52 1.01
N GLY A 73 13.94 7.62 0.34
CA GLY A 73 14.03 7.68 -1.12
C GLY A 73 12.68 7.67 -1.81
N GLY A 74 11.60 7.87 -1.07
CA GLY A 74 10.26 8.10 -1.62
C GLY A 74 10.22 9.43 -2.38
N ASP A 75 9.47 9.44 -3.47
CA ASP A 75 9.16 10.61 -4.29
C ASP A 75 7.64 10.66 -4.41
N TYR A 76 7.03 11.60 -3.70
CA TYR A 76 5.56 11.69 -3.62
C TYR A 76 4.94 12.06 -4.95
N ASP A 77 5.54 12.96 -5.69
CA ASP A 77 4.99 13.39 -6.98
C ASP A 77 5.00 12.22 -7.96
N LYS A 78 6.07 11.43 -7.93
CA LYS A 78 6.20 10.23 -8.76
C LYS A 78 5.25 9.11 -8.36
N ILE A 79 5.00 8.90 -7.05
CA ILE A 79 4.00 7.89 -6.66
C ILE A 79 2.61 8.30 -7.09
N ILE A 80 2.24 9.58 -6.98
CA ILE A 80 0.96 10.11 -7.45
C ILE A 80 0.81 9.89 -8.97
N GLU A 81 1.85 10.20 -9.76
CA GLU A 81 1.86 9.94 -11.20
C GLU A 81 1.67 8.44 -11.52
N ASN A 82 2.30 7.56 -10.74
CA ASN A 82 2.13 6.11 -10.90
C ASN A 82 0.73 5.63 -10.49
N LEU A 83 0.10 6.23 -9.46
CA LEU A 83 -1.29 5.90 -9.10
C LEU A 83 -2.27 6.28 -10.22
N GLU A 84 -2.09 7.45 -10.83
CA GLU A 84 -2.88 7.86 -12.01
C GLU A 84 -2.71 6.87 -13.17
N PHE A 85 -1.49 6.42 -13.38
CA PHE A 85 -1.20 5.42 -14.40
C PHE A 85 -1.86 4.07 -14.07
N VAL A 86 -1.76 3.59 -12.82
CA VAL A 86 -2.41 2.34 -12.37
C VAL A 86 -3.93 2.42 -12.58
N ALA A 87 -4.56 3.53 -12.19
CA ALA A 87 -5.98 3.76 -12.39
C ALA A 87 -6.41 3.60 -13.87
N LYS A 88 -5.57 4.09 -14.80
CA LYS A 88 -5.83 3.99 -16.25
C LYS A 88 -5.68 2.56 -16.78
N ILE A 89 -4.69 1.81 -16.30
CA ILE A 89 -4.42 0.47 -16.84
C ILE A 89 -5.19 -0.65 -16.14
N LYS A 90 -5.73 -0.39 -14.96
CA LYS A 90 -6.43 -1.38 -14.13
C LYS A 90 -7.57 -2.06 -14.90
N SER A 91 -8.42 -1.30 -15.56
CA SER A 91 -9.53 -1.83 -16.35
C SER A 91 -9.06 -2.68 -17.56
N LYS A 92 -7.94 -2.31 -18.16
CA LYS A 92 -7.35 -3.04 -19.29
C LYS A 92 -6.89 -4.45 -18.90
N TYR A 93 -6.31 -4.59 -17.71
CA TYR A 93 -5.68 -5.86 -17.27
C TYR A 93 -6.46 -6.60 -16.20
N ASN A 94 -7.54 -6.02 -15.70
CA ASN A 94 -8.48 -6.64 -14.74
C ASN A 94 -7.81 -7.23 -13.50
N PHE A 95 -6.90 -6.48 -12.87
CA PHE A 95 -6.28 -6.84 -11.59
C PHE A 95 -6.90 -6.04 -10.44
N LYS A 96 -6.80 -6.58 -9.22
CA LYS A 96 -7.12 -5.83 -7.99
C LYS A 96 -5.99 -4.90 -7.63
N PHE A 97 -6.32 -3.64 -7.38
CA PHE A 97 -5.39 -2.64 -6.89
C PHE A 97 -5.67 -2.35 -5.41
N ILE A 98 -4.65 -2.52 -4.57
CA ILE A 98 -4.75 -2.35 -3.12
C ILE A 98 -3.71 -1.33 -2.67
N ILE A 99 -4.11 -0.37 -1.84
CA ILE A 99 -3.19 0.50 -1.11
C ILE A 99 -2.90 -0.15 0.23
N HIS A 100 -1.62 -0.38 0.51
CA HIS A 100 -1.11 -0.89 1.77
C HIS A 100 -0.52 0.26 2.59
N PHE A 101 -1.08 0.51 3.79
CA PHE A 101 -0.72 1.60 4.67
C PHE A 101 -0.36 1.05 6.04
N VAL A 102 0.90 1.23 6.45
CA VAL A 102 1.38 0.83 7.78
C VAL A 102 1.12 1.97 8.74
N VAL A 103 0.19 1.76 9.66
CA VAL A 103 -0.24 2.76 10.65
C VAL A 103 0.81 2.88 11.75
N GLN A 104 1.26 4.09 11.99
CA GLN A 104 2.23 4.44 13.04
C GLN A 104 1.99 5.88 13.52
N THR A 105 2.69 6.31 14.54
CA THR A 105 2.49 7.61 15.20
C THR A 105 2.55 8.78 14.23
N GLU A 106 3.43 8.74 13.26
CA GLU A 106 3.63 9.86 12.32
C GLU A 106 2.52 10.01 11.27
N ASN A 107 1.66 8.97 11.09
CA ASN A 107 0.71 8.97 9.97
C ASN A 107 -0.74 8.59 10.33
N TYR A 108 -1.05 8.15 11.55
CA TYR A 108 -2.40 7.68 11.89
C TYR A 108 -3.49 8.74 11.63
N LYS A 109 -3.16 10.02 11.77
CA LYS A 109 -4.08 11.14 11.49
C LYS A 109 -4.42 11.25 10.01
N GLU A 110 -3.61 10.67 9.13
CA GLU A 110 -3.82 10.65 7.68
C GLU A 110 -4.67 9.44 7.20
N MET A 111 -5.09 8.52 8.08
CA MET A 111 -5.95 7.39 7.69
C MET A 111 -7.22 7.80 6.94
N PRO A 112 -7.97 8.86 7.31
CA PRO A 112 -9.12 9.30 6.52
C PRO A 112 -8.74 9.81 5.13
N ALA A 113 -7.58 10.46 5.00
CA ALA A 113 -7.11 11.04 3.74
C ALA A 113 -6.57 9.96 2.79
N ILE A 114 -5.92 8.90 3.31
CA ILE A 114 -5.46 7.79 2.45
C ILE A 114 -6.64 7.02 1.84
N ILE A 115 -7.78 6.97 2.54
CA ILE A 115 -9.02 6.38 2.01
C ILE A 115 -9.55 7.21 0.83
N GLU A 116 -9.56 8.52 0.97
CA GLU A 116 -10.00 9.40 -0.12
C GLU A 116 -9.01 9.34 -1.31
N LEU A 117 -7.70 9.25 -1.04
CA LEU A 117 -6.69 9.02 -2.07
C LEU A 117 -6.95 7.71 -2.84
N ALA A 118 -7.25 6.63 -2.11
CA ALA A 118 -7.55 5.33 -2.69
C ALA A 118 -8.79 5.37 -3.59
N LYS A 119 -9.85 6.03 -3.14
CA LYS A 119 -11.07 6.25 -3.95
C LYS A 119 -10.76 7.04 -5.21
N LYS A 120 -10.01 8.14 -5.09
CA LYS A 120 -9.61 9.00 -6.21
C LYS A 120 -8.93 8.20 -7.33
N TYR A 121 -8.11 7.22 -6.98
CA TYR A 121 -7.36 6.40 -7.94
C TYR A 121 -7.96 5.01 -8.17
N TYR A 122 -9.23 4.80 -7.79
CA TYR A 122 -9.99 3.56 -8.04
C TYR A 122 -9.33 2.31 -7.45
N ALA A 123 -8.67 2.44 -6.28
CA ALA A 123 -8.23 1.26 -5.56
C ALA A 123 -9.43 0.40 -5.13
N ASP A 124 -9.27 -0.92 -5.17
CA ASP A 124 -10.32 -1.85 -4.75
C ASP A 124 -10.36 -2.01 -3.23
N ASN A 125 -9.23 -1.77 -2.58
CA ASN A 125 -9.12 -1.90 -1.13
C ASN A 125 -8.00 -1.03 -0.55
N VAL A 126 -8.10 -0.74 0.74
CA VAL A 126 -7.04 -0.16 1.58
C VAL A 126 -6.79 -1.11 2.74
N TRP A 127 -5.55 -1.55 2.90
CA TRP A 127 -5.12 -2.33 4.05
C TRP A 127 -4.41 -1.43 5.05
N LEU A 128 -5.03 -1.23 6.22
CA LEU A 128 -4.46 -0.51 7.34
C LEU A 128 -3.80 -1.53 8.28
N ASN A 129 -2.49 -1.63 8.24
CA ASN A 129 -1.73 -2.61 9.02
C ASN A 129 -0.98 -1.98 10.19
N LYS A 130 -0.84 -2.76 11.24
CA LYS A 130 0.03 -2.41 12.38
C LYS A 130 1.49 -2.37 11.94
N ILE A 131 2.26 -1.44 12.49
CA ILE A 131 3.72 -1.47 12.39
C ILE A 131 4.27 -2.70 13.13
N ASN A 132 5.21 -3.41 12.51
CA ASN A 132 5.89 -4.55 13.12
C ASN A 132 7.30 -4.18 13.54
N ASN A 133 7.75 -4.71 14.67
CA ASN A 133 9.10 -4.55 15.13
C ASN A 133 10.04 -5.54 14.41
N TRP A 134 10.76 -5.04 13.41
CA TRP A 134 11.79 -5.78 12.69
C TRP A 134 13.20 -5.52 13.24
N ASN A 135 13.30 -4.94 14.47
CA ASN A 135 14.55 -4.45 15.06
C ASN A 135 15.28 -3.40 14.20
N THR A 136 14.51 -2.67 13.39
CA THR A 136 15.01 -1.61 12.50
C THR A 136 14.74 -0.20 13.05
N HIS A 137 14.07 -0.10 14.19
CA HIS A 137 13.69 1.15 14.84
C HIS A 137 14.25 1.19 16.27
N ASP A 138 15.09 2.16 16.56
CA ASP A 138 15.68 2.34 17.90
C ASP A 138 14.64 2.61 18.98
N ASN A 139 13.50 3.23 18.64
CA ASN A 139 12.39 3.56 19.53
C ASN A 139 11.06 3.05 18.98
N PHE A 140 10.93 1.73 18.82
CA PHE A 140 9.74 1.10 18.25
C PHE A 140 8.45 1.47 19.03
N GLU A 141 8.51 1.52 20.37
CA GLU A 141 7.34 1.83 21.20
C GLU A 141 6.75 3.21 20.88
N ASN A 142 7.60 4.19 20.59
CA ASN A 142 7.16 5.54 20.20
C ASN A 142 6.50 5.59 18.81
N LYS A 143 6.73 4.58 17.99
CA LYS A 143 6.09 4.46 16.65
C LYS A 143 4.82 3.63 16.68
N ASN A 144 4.67 2.77 17.69
CA ASN A 144 3.54 1.86 17.79
C ASN A 144 2.34 2.54 18.45
N ILE A 145 1.66 3.38 17.66
CA ILE A 145 0.43 4.09 18.07
C ILE A 145 -0.70 3.17 18.56
N MET A 146 -0.64 1.88 18.19
CA MET A 146 -1.62 0.88 18.61
C MET A 146 -1.33 0.28 19.98
N ASN A 147 -0.23 0.68 20.63
CA ASN A 147 0.01 0.33 22.03
C ASN A 147 -0.91 1.17 22.93
N PRO A 148 -1.77 0.54 23.80
CA PRO A 148 -2.65 1.28 24.70
C PRO A 148 -1.91 2.20 25.70
N ALA A 149 -0.62 1.96 25.95
CA ALA A 149 0.23 2.80 26.76
C ALA A 149 0.81 4.03 26.04
N HIS A 150 0.61 4.13 24.71
CA HIS A 150 1.10 5.27 23.94
C HIS A 150 0.33 6.54 24.29
N GLU A 151 1.03 7.67 24.43
CA GLU A 151 0.43 8.95 24.87
C GLU A 151 -0.72 9.43 23.95
N GLU A 152 -0.59 9.24 22.64
CA GLU A 152 -1.60 9.61 21.64
C GLU A 152 -2.62 8.49 21.35
N TYR A 153 -2.62 7.36 22.10
CA TYR A 153 -3.51 6.23 21.82
C TYR A 153 -5.00 6.61 21.81
N LYS A 154 -5.44 7.48 22.72
CA LYS A 154 -6.85 7.94 22.75
C LYS A 154 -7.23 8.70 21.48
N GLU A 155 -6.34 9.56 21.00
CA GLU A 155 -6.56 10.29 19.76
C GLU A 155 -6.59 9.35 18.55
N TYR A 156 -5.69 8.37 18.51
CA TYR A 156 -5.72 7.32 17.49
C TYR A 156 -7.07 6.58 17.46
N ILE A 157 -7.60 6.17 18.61
CA ILE A 157 -8.91 5.51 18.70
C ILE A 157 -10.04 6.40 18.15
N ASN A 158 -9.99 7.71 18.42
CA ASN A 158 -10.96 8.65 17.87
C ASN A 158 -10.89 8.71 16.32
N VAL A 159 -9.68 8.80 15.75
CA VAL A 159 -9.49 8.78 14.29
C VAL A 159 -9.94 7.45 13.70
N LEU A 160 -9.59 6.33 14.33
CA LEU A 160 -10.00 5.00 13.91
C LEU A 160 -11.54 4.85 13.90
N THR A 161 -12.21 5.38 14.92
CA THR A 161 -13.68 5.37 14.99
C THR A 161 -14.30 6.13 13.83
N GLN A 162 -13.78 7.32 13.50
CA GLN A 162 -14.23 8.09 12.34
C GLN A 162 -14.01 7.33 11.02
N VAL A 163 -12.89 6.63 10.88
CA VAL A 163 -12.61 5.77 9.74
C VAL A 163 -13.64 4.63 9.66
N LYS A 164 -13.87 3.91 10.77
CA LYS A 164 -14.88 2.84 10.84
C LYS A 164 -16.29 3.32 10.47
N GLU A 165 -16.70 4.51 10.90
CA GLU A 165 -17.98 5.11 10.54
C GLU A 165 -18.08 5.49 9.06
N LYS A 166 -17.01 6.04 8.48
CA LYS A 166 -16.95 6.31 7.03
C LYS A 166 -17.08 5.04 6.21
N ILE A 167 -16.45 3.94 6.65
CA ILE A 167 -16.53 2.63 5.98
C ILE A 167 -17.95 2.09 6.02
N LYS A 168 -18.62 2.15 7.18
CA LYS A 168 -20.03 1.67 7.31
C LYS A 168 -20.99 2.37 6.36
N LYS A 169 -20.73 3.63 6.03
CA LYS A 169 -21.52 4.42 5.08
C LYS A 169 -21.21 4.10 3.61
N CYS A 170 -20.08 3.44 3.34
CA CYS A 170 -19.73 2.99 2.00
C CYS A 170 -20.27 1.57 1.83
N SER A 171 -21.24 1.36 0.93
CA SER A 171 -21.90 0.07 0.69
C SER A 171 -21.00 -1.06 0.15
N ASN A 172 -19.75 -0.78 -0.13
CA ASN A 172 -18.74 -1.74 -0.60
C ASN A 172 -17.68 -2.00 0.48
N ARG A 173 -17.26 -3.26 0.63
CA ARG A 173 -16.11 -3.69 1.44
C ARG A 173 -14.81 -3.11 0.85
N PHE A 174 -14.61 -1.80 1.05
CA PHE A 174 -13.49 -1.07 0.46
C PHE A 174 -12.25 -1.03 1.36
N ILE A 175 -12.40 -1.35 2.66
CA ILE A 175 -11.32 -1.20 3.62
C ILE A 175 -11.26 -2.45 4.49
N GLU A 176 -10.12 -3.12 4.43
CA GLU A 176 -9.77 -4.17 5.37
C GLU A 176 -8.84 -3.59 6.43
N ILE A 177 -9.17 -3.89 7.69
CA ILE A 177 -8.37 -3.53 8.86
C ILE A 177 -7.97 -4.85 9.55
N PRO A 178 -7.07 -5.64 8.95
CA PRO A 178 -6.80 -7.01 9.39
C PRO A 178 -6.30 -7.13 10.83
N THR A 179 -5.79 -6.03 11.40
CA THR A 179 -5.14 -6.01 12.72
C THR A 179 -5.94 -5.27 13.79
N LEU A 180 -7.12 -4.75 13.45
CA LEU A 180 -7.92 -3.90 14.35
C LEU A 180 -9.22 -4.57 14.84
N ASP A 181 -9.49 -5.79 14.41
CA ASP A 181 -10.69 -6.54 14.84
C ASP A 181 -10.56 -7.11 16.27
N ASN A 182 -9.40 -6.93 16.91
CA ASN A 182 -9.11 -7.38 18.28
C ASN A 182 -8.88 -6.22 19.27
N VAL A 183 -9.31 -4.99 18.98
CA VAL A 183 -9.25 -3.84 19.88
C VAL A 183 -10.65 -3.39 20.25
#